data_a0491f2cab3d141d2d71e7793fc4d64d
#
_entry.id   a0491f2cab3d141d2d71e7793fc4d64d
#
_cell.length_a   1.000
_cell.length_b   1.000
_cell.length_c   1.000
_cell.angle_alpha   90.00
_cell.angle_beta   90.00
_cell.angle_gamma   90.00
#
_symmetry.space_group_name_H-M   'P 1'
#
loop_
_entity.id
_entity.type
_entity.pdbx_description
1 polymer ?
#
loop_
_entity_poly.entity_id
_entity_poly.type
_entity_poly.pdbx_seq_one_letter_code
_entity_poly.pdbx_strand_id
1 'polypeptide(L)'
;MSTTPTATLLNFLSGLGAQALMQLGELPNPVTGERSSNLDYARYTVQLLTVLEAKTVGNRTEEEDRYLRGLLADLGARLAKAEAAAG
;
A
#
# COMPACT_ATOMS: atom_id res chain seq x y z
N MET A 1 15.55 -20.85 11.55
CA MET A 1 16.09 -19.91 10.54
C MET A 1 15.17 -18.71 10.43
N SER A 2 15.73 -17.53 10.42
CA SER A 2 14.95 -16.31 10.36
C SER A 2 14.42 -16.06 8.94
N THR A 3 13.13 -15.68 8.83
CA THR A 3 12.52 -15.28 7.58
C THR A 3 12.22 -13.78 7.58
N THR A 4 12.88 -13.06 8.49
CA THR A 4 12.70 -11.62 8.60
C THR A 4 13.18 -10.92 7.32
N PRO A 5 12.36 -10.06 6.73
CA PRO A 5 12.79 -9.33 5.53
C PRO A 5 13.89 -8.32 5.87
N THR A 6 14.68 -7.97 4.86
CA THR A 6 15.69 -6.93 5.00
C THR A 6 15.00 -5.57 5.18
N ALA A 7 15.52 -4.76 6.09
CA ALA A 7 14.97 -3.44 6.37
C ALA A 7 15.36 -2.47 5.26
N THR A 8 14.50 -2.33 4.25
CA THR A 8 14.69 -1.41 3.13
C THR A 8 13.41 -0.62 2.92
N LEU A 9 13.53 0.52 2.26
CA LEU A 9 12.35 1.30 1.90
C LEU A 9 11.44 0.51 0.98
N LEU A 10 12.00 -0.22 0.01
CA LEU A 10 11.19 -1.03 -0.90
C LEU A 10 10.38 -2.09 -0.16
N ASN A 11 10.98 -2.78 0.80
CA ASN A 11 10.26 -3.79 1.59
C ASN A 11 9.19 -3.15 2.46
N PHE A 12 9.46 -1.97 3.02
CA PHE A 12 8.47 -1.25 3.80
C PHE A 12 7.28 -0.84 2.94
N LEU A 13 7.55 -0.27 1.77
CA LEU A 13 6.49 0.15 0.85
C LEU A 13 5.68 -1.05 0.35
N SER A 14 6.36 -2.17 0.09
CA SER A 14 5.69 -3.40 -0.33
C SER A 14 4.72 -3.89 0.75
N GLY A 15 5.13 -3.81 2.02
CA GLY A 15 4.27 -4.17 3.14
C GLY A 15 3.04 -3.28 3.26
N LEU A 16 3.23 -1.98 3.08
CA LEU A 16 2.10 -1.04 3.08
C LEU A 16 1.16 -1.29 1.91
N GLY A 17 1.72 -1.63 0.74
CA GLY A 17 0.92 -1.97 -0.43
C GLY A 17 0.04 -3.20 -0.19
N ALA A 18 0.62 -4.24 0.39
CA ALA A 18 -0.12 -5.45 0.73
C ALA A 18 -1.22 -5.14 1.75
N GLN A 19 -0.91 -4.30 2.75
CA GLN A 19 -1.89 -3.88 3.75
C GLN A 19 -3.06 -3.16 3.09
N ALA A 20 -2.77 -2.24 2.16
CA ALA A 20 -3.81 -1.51 1.44
C ALA A 20 -4.69 -2.46 0.63
N LEU A 21 -4.09 -3.45 -0.03
CA LEU A 21 -4.85 -4.43 -0.81
C LEU A 21 -5.76 -5.28 0.08
N MET A 22 -5.31 -5.64 1.28
CA MET A 22 -6.16 -6.34 2.24
C MET A 22 -7.33 -5.44 2.67
N GLN A 23 -7.05 -4.17 2.92
CA GLN A 23 -8.09 -3.21 3.34
C GLN A 23 -9.08 -2.92 2.22
N LEU A 24 -8.65 -3.04 0.97
CA LEU A 24 -9.55 -2.95 -0.19
C LEU A 24 -10.35 -4.22 -0.43
N GLY A 25 -10.03 -5.29 0.28
CA GLY A 25 -10.69 -6.57 0.09
C GLY A 25 -10.15 -7.38 -1.09
N GLU A 26 -9.01 -7.00 -1.65
CA GLU A 26 -8.42 -7.66 -2.81
C GLU A 26 -7.43 -8.75 -2.45
N LEU A 27 -7.00 -8.79 -1.18
CA LEU A 27 -6.17 -9.87 -0.66
C LEU A 27 -6.81 -10.41 0.62
N PRO A 28 -6.75 -11.73 0.84
CA PRO A 28 -7.26 -12.29 2.09
C PRO A 28 -6.33 -11.95 3.24
N ASN A 29 -6.91 -11.87 4.45
CA ASN A 29 -6.14 -11.74 5.67
C ASN A 29 -5.32 -13.03 5.85
N PRO A 30 -4.00 -12.95 6.01
CA PRO A 30 -3.18 -14.16 6.11
C PRO A 30 -3.42 -14.98 7.37
N VAL A 31 -4.02 -14.37 8.40
CA VAL A 31 -4.34 -15.06 9.65
C VAL A 31 -5.66 -15.81 9.54
N THR A 32 -6.70 -15.17 8.99
CA THR A 32 -8.04 -15.74 8.93
C THR A 32 -8.38 -16.38 7.59
N GLY A 33 -7.66 -16.04 6.55
CA GLY A 33 -7.96 -16.47 5.18
C GLY A 33 -9.16 -15.79 4.56
N GLU A 34 -9.77 -14.86 5.27
CA GLU A 34 -10.97 -14.17 4.81
C GLU A 34 -10.65 -12.84 4.15
N ARG A 35 -11.47 -12.47 3.18
CA ARG A 35 -11.41 -11.16 2.55
C ARG A 35 -12.46 -10.27 3.18
N SER A 36 -12.07 -9.06 3.53
CA SER A 36 -12.99 -8.04 4.03
C SER A 36 -12.47 -6.69 3.58
N SER A 37 -13.34 -5.69 3.51
CA SER A 37 -12.91 -4.36 3.11
C SER A 37 -13.15 -3.37 4.24
N ASN A 38 -12.23 -2.42 4.35
CA ASN A 38 -12.38 -1.27 5.23
C ASN A 38 -11.83 -0.08 4.46
N LEU A 39 -12.70 0.61 3.74
CA LEU A 39 -12.28 1.65 2.82
C LEU A 39 -11.70 2.87 3.55
N ASP A 40 -12.14 3.13 4.78
CA ASP A 40 -11.56 4.24 5.57
C ASP A 40 -10.09 3.98 5.86
N TYR A 41 -9.74 2.75 6.26
CA TYR A 41 -8.34 2.39 6.48
C TYR A 41 -7.56 2.26 5.19
N ALA A 42 -8.20 1.80 4.11
CA ALA A 42 -7.54 1.77 2.80
C ALA A 42 -7.14 3.18 2.37
N ARG A 43 -8.05 4.14 2.54
CA ARG A 43 -7.77 5.54 2.24
C ARG A 43 -6.63 6.06 3.11
N TYR A 44 -6.65 5.73 4.39
CA TYR A 44 -5.60 6.13 5.31
C TYR A 44 -4.23 5.60 4.86
N THR A 45 -4.16 4.33 4.46
CA THR A 45 -2.90 3.74 3.99
C THR A 45 -2.39 4.42 2.72
N VAL A 46 -3.28 4.74 1.78
CA VAL A 46 -2.89 5.49 0.58
C VAL A 46 -2.39 6.88 0.96
N GLN A 47 -3.04 7.53 1.93
CA GLN A 47 -2.59 8.84 2.42
C GLN A 47 -1.21 8.73 3.07
N LEU A 48 -0.94 7.66 3.81
CA LEU A 48 0.39 7.43 4.39
C LEU A 48 1.46 7.33 3.30
N LEU A 49 1.15 6.64 2.21
CA LEU A 49 2.08 6.55 1.08
C LEU A 49 2.33 7.92 0.45
N THR A 50 1.31 8.76 0.37
CA THR A 50 1.46 10.12 -0.14
C THR A 50 2.34 10.96 0.79
N VAL A 51 2.16 10.80 2.11
CA VAL A 51 3.03 11.47 3.09
C VAL A 51 4.47 11.01 2.94
N LEU A 52 4.68 9.70 2.78
CA LEU A 52 6.02 9.16 2.59
C LEU A 52 6.66 9.69 1.31
N GLU A 53 5.87 9.83 0.24
CA GLU A 53 6.38 10.40 -1.00
C GLU A 53 6.93 11.80 -0.77
N ALA A 54 6.18 12.63 -0.07
CA ALA A 54 6.61 14.00 0.23
C ALA A 54 7.82 14.04 1.15
N LYS A 55 7.85 13.15 2.16
CA LYS A 55 8.92 13.16 3.17
C LYS A 55 10.22 12.54 2.68
N THR A 56 10.20 11.77 1.60
CA THR A 56 11.39 11.11 1.08
C THR A 56 11.95 11.76 -0.18
N VAL A 57 11.40 12.90 -0.59
CA VAL A 57 11.89 13.63 -1.76
C VAL A 57 13.38 13.92 -1.58
N GLY A 58 14.17 13.63 -2.63
CA GLY A 58 15.61 13.84 -2.61
C GLY A 58 16.40 12.73 -1.95
N ASN A 59 15.72 11.75 -1.35
CA ASN A 59 16.38 10.65 -0.63
C ASN A 59 16.00 9.28 -1.18
N ARG A 60 15.34 9.22 -2.34
CA ARG A 60 14.96 7.97 -2.98
C ARG A 60 15.93 7.63 -4.11
N THR A 61 16.22 6.33 -4.26
CA THR A 61 16.87 5.84 -5.47
C THR A 61 15.87 5.87 -6.62
N GLU A 62 16.36 5.71 -7.87
CA GLU A 62 15.45 5.63 -9.02
C GLU A 62 14.48 4.46 -8.89
N GLU A 63 14.95 3.34 -8.38
CA GLU A 63 14.10 2.16 -8.19
C GLU A 63 13.02 2.43 -7.14
N GLU A 64 13.39 3.05 -6.02
CA GLU A 64 12.44 3.41 -4.97
C GLU A 64 11.40 4.41 -5.48
N ASP A 65 11.84 5.40 -6.24
CA ASP A 65 10.95 6.41 -6.80
C ASP A 65 9.94 5.79 -7.75
N ARG A 66 10.41 4.93 -8.65
CA ARG A 66 9.56 4.26 -9.62
C ARG A 66 8.54 3.35 -8.94
N TYR A 67 8.99 2.60 -7.93
CA TYR A 67 8.11 1.70 -7.19
C TYR A 67 7.02 2.47 -6.44
N LEU A 68 7.40 3.52 -5.74
CA LEU A 68 6.46 4.33 -4.96
C LEU A 68 5.41 5.00 -5.85
N ARG A 69 5.84 5.56 -6.98
CA ARG A 69 4.92 6.19 -7.92
C ARG A 69 3.94 5.19 -8.52
N GLY A 70 4.44 4.01 -8.89
CA GLY A 70 3.59 2.95 -9.42
C GLY A 70 2.60 2.46 -8.39
N LEU A 71 3.04 2.30 -7.15
CA LEU A 71 2.19 1.85 -6.07
C LEU A 71 1.07 2.86 -5.79
N LEU A 72 1.41 4.15 -5.73
CA LEU A 72 0.41 5.20 -5.51
C LEU A 72 -0.61 5.27 -6.64
N ALA A 73 -0.15 5.15 -7.88
CA ALA A 73 -1.05 5.18 -9.03
C ALA A 73 -2.01 3.99 -9.01
N ASP A 74 -1.48 2.80 -8.73
CA ASP A 74 -2.29 1.58 -8.70
C ASP A 74 -3.29 1.59 -7.55
N LEU A 75 -2.81 1.86 -6.33
CA LEU A 75 -3.68 1.84 -5.15
C LEU A 75 -4.69 2.98 -5.19
N GLY A 76 -4.29 4.14 -5.69
CA GLY A 76 -5.21 5.28 -5.84
C GLY A 76 -6.35 4.95 -6.79
N ALA A 77 -6.05 4.29 -7.91
CA ALA A 77 -7.08 3.88 -8.86
C ALA A 77 -8.02 2.83 -8.27
N ARG A 78 -7.45 1.84 -7.55
CA ARG A 78 -8.26 0.80 -6.91
C ARG A 78 -9.16 1.37 -5.82
N LEU A 79 -8.63 2.31 -5.03
CA LEU A 79 -9.40 2.97 -3.98
C LEU A 79 -10.56 3.77 -4.57
N ALA A 80 -10.30 4.55 -5.61
CA ALA A 80 -11.32 5.35 -6.26
C ALA A 80 -12.45 4.47 -6.82
N LYS A 81 -12.07 3.35 -7.42
CA LYS A 81 -13.05 2.40 -7.96
C LYS A 81 -13.89 1.78 -6.84
N ALA A 82 -13.25 1.40 -5.74
CA ALA A 82 -13.95 0.79 -4.60
C ALA A 82 -14.89 1.79 -3.94
N GLU A 83 -14.47 3.04 -3.80
CA GLU A 83 -15.30 4.09 -3.22
C GLU A 83 -16.50 4.39 -4.11
N ALA A 84 -16.31 4.41 -5.42
CA ALA A 84 -17.40 4.63 -6.36
C ALA A 84 -18.41 3.49 -6.29
N ALA A 85 -17.94 2.26 -6.11
CA ALA A 85 -18.84 1.09 -6.01
C ALA A 85 -19.58 1.08 -4.67
N ALA A 86 -18.97 1.60 -3.60
CA ALA A 86 -19.58 1.62 -2.27
C ALA A 86 -20.55 2.79 -2.10
N GLY A 87 -20.30 3.85 -2.83
CA GLY A 87 -21.10 5.07 -2.75
C GLY A 87 -22.32 5.00 -3.58
#